data_0343423740667333c0fcc095a199fce3
#
_entry.id   0343423740667333c0fcc095a199fce3
#
_cell.length_a   1.000
_cell.length_b   1.000
_cell.length_c   1.000
_cell.angle_alpha   90.00
_cell.angle_beta   90.00
_cell.angle_gamma   90.00
#
_symmetry.space_group_name_H-M   'P 1'
#
loop_
_entity.id
_entity.type
_entity.pdbx_description
1 polymer ?
#
loop_
_entity_poly.entity_id
_entity_poly.type
_entity_poly.pdbx_seq_one_letter_code
_entity_poly.pdbx_strand_id
1 'polypeptide(L)'
;MPLLLPVKGVLPVFGNNCYLATNATIVGDVTMGDDCSVWFNAVVRGDVNSICIGNKVNIQDGAVIHCTYQKTKTIIGNNVSIGHNAI
;
A
#
# COMPACT_ATOMS: atom_id res chain seq x y z
N MET A 1 11.71 10.63 -3.61
CA MET A 1 10.27 10.57 -3.89
C MET A 1 9.83 9.13 -3.99
N PRO A 2 8.75 8.70 -3.30
CA PRO A 2 8.20 7.38 -3.54
C PRO A 2 7.70 7.26 -4.98
N LEU A 3 7.66 6.05 -5.49
CA LEU A 3 7.17 5.80 -6.84
C LEU A 3 5.68 5.46 -6.79
N LEU A 4 4.85 6.33 -7.35
CA LEU A 4 3.41 6.16 -7.39
C LEU A 4 3.00 5.96 -8.85
N LEU A 5 2.49 4.79 -9.18
CA LEU A 5 2.17 4.44 -10.55
C LEU A 5 0.68 4.20 -10.74
N PRO A 6 0.08 4.76 -11.80
CA PRO A 6 -1.32 4.45 -12.10
C PRO A 6 -1.44 3.09 -12.80
N VAL A 7 -2.59 2.44 -12.59
CA VAL A 7 -2.99 1.28 -13.37
C VAL A 7 -4.39 1.53 -13.89
N LYS A 8 -4.58 1.44 -15.20
CA LYS A 8 -5.87 1.72 -15.85
C LYS A 8 -6.43 3.08 -15.45
N GLY A 9 -5.54 4.07 -15.30
CA GLY A 9 -5.93 5.42 -14.94
C GLY A 9 -6.19 5.65 -13.45
N VAL A 10 -6.02 4.65 -12.61
CA VAL A 10 -6.25 4.77 -11.16
C VAL A 10 -4.92 4.94 -10.44
N LEU A 11 -4.81 6.04 -9.69
CA LEU A 11 -3.64 6.31 -8.85
C LEU A 11 -3.94 6.00 -7.39
N PRO A 12 -2.93 5.62 -6.61
CA PRO A 12 -3.12 5.46 -5.17
C PRO A 12 -3.63 6.73 -4.49
N VAL A 13 -4.44 6.56 -3.47
CA VAL A 13 -5.03 7.64 -2.68
C VAL A 13 -4.64 7.46 -1.22
N PHE A 14 -4.23 8.55 -0.59
CA PHE A 14 -3.74 8.53 0.79
C PHE A 14 -4.53 9.51 1.65
N GLY A 15 -4.73 9.15 2.92
CA GLY A 15 -5.26 10.07 3.91
C GLY A 15 -4.19 11.04 4.40
N ASN A 16 -4.42 11.61 5.59
CA ASN A 16 -3.54 12.63 6.17
C ASN A 16 -2.37 12.00 6.91
N ASN A 17 -1.25 12.71 6.94
CA ASN A 17 -0.07 12.34 7.74
C ASN A 17 0.53 10.98 7.39
N CYS A 18 0.47 10.59 6.13
CA CYS A 18 1.11 9.36 5.70
C CYS A 18 2.58 9.58 5.40
N TYR A 19 3.42 8.67 5.84
CA TYR A 19 4.84 8.67 5.50
C TYR A 19 5.09 7.64 4.40
N LEU A 20 5.68 8.09 3.30
CA LEU A 20 6.06 7.21 2.20
C LEU A 20 7.55 7.36 1.97
N ALA A 21 8.29 6.30 2.22
CA ALA A 21 9.74 6.33 2.06
C ALA A 21 10.13 6.59 0.60
N THR A 22 11.32 7.13 0.40
CA THR A 22 11.75 7.59 -0.93
C THR A 22 11.76 6.50 -1.99
N ASN A 23 11.97 5.27 -1.60
CA ASN A 23 11.98 4.15 -2.55
C ASN A 23 10.84 3.16 -2.35
N ALA A 24 9.78 3.56 -1.66
CA ALA A 24 8.55 2.78 -1.63
C ALA A 24 7.87 2.84 -3.00
N THR A 25 7.23 1.76 -3.40
CA THR A 25 6.50 1.69 -4.68
C THR A 25 5.04 1.36 -4.40
N ILE A 26 4.14 2.20 -4.86
CA ILE A 26 2.70 1.99 -4.66
C ILE A 26 2.01 2.11 -6.01
N VAL A 27 1.28 1.09 -6.38
CA VAL A 27 0.79 0.92 -7.75
C VAL A 27 -0.72 0.74 -7.74
N GLY A 28 -1.41 1.57 -8.51
CA GLY A 28 -2.79 1.33 -8.90
C GLY A 28 -3.82 1.62 -7.84
N ASP A 29 -4.80 0.75 -7.72
CA ASP A 29 -5.99 0.97 -6.91
C ASP A 29 -5.72 0.63 -5.44
N VAL A 30 -5.06 1.56 -4.77
CA VAL A 30 -4.71 1.47 -3.35
C VAL A 30 -5.31 2.66 -2.64
N THR A 31 -6.08 2.42 -1.59
CA THR A 31 -6.62 3.48 -0.73
C THR A 31 -6.09 3.26 0.67
N MET A 32 -5.38 4.25 1.19
CA MET A 32 -4.83 4.21 2.55
C MET A 32 -5.52 5.26 3.41
N GLY A 33 -5.77 4.90 4.66
CA GLY A 33 -6.32 5.83 5.63
C GLY A 33 -5.27 6.80 6.16
N ASP A 34 -5.53 7.35 7.35
CA ASP A 34 -4.67 8.36 7.96
C ASP A 34 -3.55 7.72 8.78
N ASP A 35 -2.47 8.46 8.95
CA ASP A 35 -1.36 8.10 9.83
C ASP A 35 -0.70 6.77 9.48
N CYS A 36 -0.67 6.44 8.21
CA CYS A 36 -0.01 5.24 7.72
C CYS A 36 1.44 5.50 7.38
N SER A 37 2.25 4.45 7.38
CA SER A 37 3.65 4.56 6.95
C SER A 37 4.03 3.39 6.06
N VAL A 38 4.71 3.71 4.97
CA VAL A 38 5.24 2.71 4.04
C VAL A 38 6.74 2.94 3.95
N TRP A 39 7.52 1.92 4.29
CA TRP A 39 8.95 2.07 4.53
C TRP A 39 9.77 1.67 3.32
N PHE A 40 11.09 1.62 3.49
CA PHE A 40 12.02 1.50 2.37
C PHE A 40 11.86 0.17 1.64
N ASN A 41 11.87 0.20 0.32
CA ASN A 41 11.75 -0.95 -0.57
C ASN A 41 10.42 -1.72 -0.44
N ALA A 42 9.46 -1.20 0.29
CA ALA A 42 8.15 -1.83 0.36
C ALA A 42 7.39 -1.61 -0.95
N VAL A 43 6.56 -2.58 -1.32
CA VAL A 43 5.77 -2.54 -2.55
C VAL A 43 4.31 -2.84 -2.21
N VAL A 44 3.43 -1.96 -2.65
CA VAL A 44 1.97 -2.15 -2.52
C VAL A 44 1.38 -2.11 -3.92
N ARG A 45 0.84 -3.23 -4.37
CA ARG A 45 0.39 -3.39 -5.75
C ARG A 45 -1.11 -3.63 -5.84
N GLY A 46 -1.86 -2.59 -6.16
CA GLY A 46 -3.28 -2.69 -6.47
C GLY A 46 -3.52 -2.78 -7.97
N ASP A 47 -2.76 -3.64 -8.67
CA ASP A 47 -2.77 -3.67 -10.12
C ASP A 47 -3.81 -4.65 -10.70
N VAL A 48 -4.16 -5.70 -9.99
CA VAL A 48 -5.20 -6.65 -10.46
C VAL A 48 -6.48 -6.54 -9.66
N ASN A 49 -6.42 -5.99 -8.46
CA ASN A 49 -7.58 -5.75 -7.61
C ASN A 49 -7.30 -4.59 -6.68
N SER A 50 -8.34 -4.14 -5.97
CA SER A 50 -8.21 -3.03 -5.03
C SER A 50 -7.55 -3.47 -3.73
N ILE A 51 -6.78 -2.57 -3.14
CA ILE A 51 -6.24 -2.72 -1.79
C ILE A 51 -6.77 -1.57 -0.95
N CYS A 52 -7.48 -1.89 0.13
CA CYS A 52 -7.98 -0.91 1.07
C CYS A 52 -7.24 -1.07 2.39
N ILE A 53 -6.58 -0.02 2.83
CA ILE A 53 -5.75 -0.01 4.04
C ILE A 53 -6.36 0.98 5.02
N GLY A 54 -6.58 0.55 6.25
CA GLY A 54 -7.18 1.39 7.30
C GLY A 54 -6.21 2.45 7.81
N ASN A 55 -6.49 2.93 9.02
CA ASN A 55 -5.68 3.98 9.66
C ASN A 55 -4.56 3.37 10.49
N LYS A 56 -3.48 4.12 10.65
CA LYS A 56 -2.35 3.74 11.51
C LYS A 56 -1.76 2.38 11.14
N VAL A 57 -1.64 2.12 9.85
CA VAL A 57 -1.04 0.90 9.32
C VAL A 57 0.42 1.18 9.00
N ASN A 58 1.26 0.22 9.31
CA ASN A 58 2.70 0.31 9.21
C ASN A 58 3.17 -0.82 8.28
N ILE A 59 3.65 -0.45 7.11
CA ILE A 59 4.16 -1.43 6.13
C ILE A 59 5.67 -1.29 6.10
N GLN A 60 6.35 -2.25 6.70
CA GLN A 60 7.76 -2.13 7.00
C GLN A 60 8.64 -2.49 5.81
N ASP A 61 9.94 -2.30 6.00
CA ASP A 61 10.92 -2.39 4.93
C ASP A 61 10.84 -3.71 4.17
N GLY A 62 10.81 -3.62 2.85
CA GLY A 62 10.83 -4.79 1.99
C GLY A 62 9.53 -5.60 1.93
N ALA A 63 8.48 -5.19 2.63
CA ALA A 63 7.21 -5.90 2.58
C ALA A 63 6.56 -5.75 1.20
N VAL A 64 5.85 -6.78 0.77
CA VAL A 64 5.12 -6.78 -0.51
C VAL A 64 3.67 -7.13 -0.27
N ILE A 65 2.78 -6.24 -0.71
CA ILE A 65 1.33 -6.45 -0.64
C ILE A 65 0.80 -6.46 -2.06
N HIS A 66 0.11 -7.52 -2.42
CA HIS A 66 -0.51 -7.61 -3.75
C HIS A 66 -1.80 -8.43 -3.70
N CYS A 67 -2.57 -8.35 -4.76
CA CYS A 67 -3.83 -9.07 -4.88
C CYS A 67 -3.72 -10.22 -5.88
N THR A 68 -4.58 -11.21 -5.70
CA THR A 68 -4.71 -12.31 -6.66
C THR A 68 -5.68 -11.89 -7.76
N TYR A 69 -5.34 -12.20 -8.98
CA TYR A 69 -6.17 -11.89 -10.14
C TYR A 69 -7.57 -12.50 -10.01
N GLN A 70 -8.58 -11.72 -10.35
CA GLN A 70 -10.00 -12.11 -10.34
C GLN A 70 -10.54 -12.53 -8.97
N LYS A 71 -9.85 -12.20 -7.92
CA LYS A 71 -10.32 -12.51 -6.57
C LYS A 71 -10.84 -11.27 -5.89
N THR A 72 -11.21 -11.42 -4.64
CA THR A 72 -11.67 -10.30 -3.82
C THR A 72 -10.53 -9.31 -3.58
N LYS A 73 -10.89 -8.07 -3.28
CA LYS A 73 -9.91 -7.07 -2.90
C LYS A 73 -9.25 -7.44 -1.57
N THR A 74 -8.07 -6.88 -1.36
CA THR A 74 -7.34 -7.02 -0.11
C THR A 74 -7.76 -5.91 0.84
N ILE A 75 -8.11 -6.26 2.06
CA ILE A 75 -8.49 -5.30 3.09
C ILE A 75 -7.57 -5.48 4.29
N ILE A 76 -6.92 -4.39 4.70
CA ILE A 76 -6.07 -4.36 5.88
C ILE A 76 -6.73 -3.42 6.88
N GLY A 77 -7.02 -3.93 8.07
CA GLY A 77 -7.71 -3.15 9.10
C GLY A 77 -6.83 -2.06 9.71
N ASN A 78 -7.33 -1.45 10.78
CA ASN A 78 -6.62 -0.39 11.47
C ASN A 78 -5.55 -0.96 12.39
N ASN A 79 -4.51 -0.17 12.64
CA ASN A 79 -3.45 -0.50 13.60
C ASN A 79 -2.72 -1.80 13.29
N VAL A 80 -2.55 -2.11 12.01
CA VAL A 80 -1.86 -3.32 11.57
C VAL A 80 -0.41 -2.99 11.25
N SER A 81 0.51 -3.83 11.72
CA SER A 81 1.92 -3.76 11.31
C SER A 81 2.25 -4.94 10.44
N ILE A 82 2.79 -4.66 9.26
CA ILE A 82 3.24 -5.70 8.33
C ILE A 82 4.76 -5.72 8.38
N GLY A 83 5.29 -6.82 8.87
CA GLY A 83 6.70 -6.93 9.20
C GLY A 83 7.63 -6.85 8.01
N HIS A 84 8.91 -6.75 8.31
CA HIS A 84 9.96 -6.66 7.28
C HIS A 84 9.91 -7.87 6.36
N ASN A 85 9.99 -7.62 5.05
CA ASN A 85 10.01 -8.66 4.01
C ASN A 85 8.81 -9.60 4.02
N ALA A 86 7.69 -9.22 4.64
CA ALA A 86 6.46 -9.99 4.55
C ALA A 86 5.88 -9.93 3.13
N ILE A 87 5.16 -10.96 2.75
CA ILE A 87 4.52 -11.03 1.44
C ILE A 87 3.04 -11.30 1.59
#